data_556d291c9d003c8b7e37c98df1672cad
#
_entry.id   556d291c9d003c8b7e37c98df1672cad
#
_cell.length_a   1.000
_cell.length_b   1.000
_cell.length_c   1.000
_cell.angle_alpha   90.00
_cell.angle_beta   90.00
_cell.angle_gamma   90.00
#
_symmetry.space_group_name_H-M   'P 1'
#
loop_
_entity.id
_entity.type
_entity.pdbx_description
1 polymer ?
#
loop_
_entity_poly.entity_id
_entity_poly.type
_entity_poly.pdbx_seq_one_letter_code
_entity_poly.pdbx_strand_id
1 'polypeptide(L)' 'MELGKIPPHDIEAEQAVIGSMLTDSDAVMAAVEKLREDSFYREDNKLIFEAIVNLYNRSS' A
#
# COMPACT_ATOMS: atom_id res chain seq x y z
N MET A 1 -1.37 5.33 13.06
CA MET A 1 -0.88 5.81 11.74
C MET A 1 -2.03 6.07 10.80
N GLU A 2 -1.99 7.18 10.13
CA GLU A 2 -3.00 7.49 9.14
C GLU A 2 -2.57 6.97 7.77
N LEU A 3 -3.38 6.10 7.18
CA LEU A 3 -3.04 5.53 5.87
C LEU A 3 -3.01 6.56 4.75
N GLY A 4 -3.75 7.65 4.91
CA GLY A 4 -3.82 8.68 3.89
C GLY A 4 -2.65 9.64 3.85
N LYS A 5 -1.72 9.52 4.79
CA LYS A 5 -0.61 10.46 4.91
C LYS A 5 0.68 9.74 5.23
N ILE A 6 1.33 9.21 4.20
CA ILE A 6 2.66 8.63 4.35
C ILE A 6 3.65 9.74 4.00
N PRO A 7 4.44 10.22 4.95
CA PRO A 7 5.41 11.27 4.64
C PRO A 7 6.43 10.78 3.64
N PRO A 8 6.93 11.65 2.77
CA PRO A 8 8.04 11.28 1.90
C PRO A 8 9.21 10.79 2.76
N HIS A 9 9.88 9.77 2.32
CA HIS A 9 11.05 9.21 3.01
C HIS A 9 10.75 8.46 4.30
N ASP A 10 9.50 8.19 4.63
CA ASP A 10 9.16 7.37 5.78
C ASP A 10 8.99 5.92 5.33
N ILE A 11 10.11 5.25 5.18
CA ILE A 11 10.14 3.89 4.65
C ILE A 11 9.50 2.90 5.63
N GLU A 12 9.65 3.14 6.93
CA GLU A 12 9.03 2.28 7.92
C GLU A 12 7.51 2.30 7.81
N ALA A 13 6.95 3.49 7.60
CA ALA A 13 5.50 3.61 7.44
C ALA A 13 5.04 2.92 6.17
N GLU A 14 5.80 3.06 5.08
CA GLU A 14 5.48 2.38 3.83
C GLU A 14 5.47 0.87 4.01
N GLN A 15 6.47 0.33 4.69
CA GLN A 15 6.56 -1.10 4.93
C GLN A 15 5.43 -1.59 5.83
N ALA A 16 5.04 -0.78 6.79
CA ALA A 16 3.93 -1.14 7.68
C ALA A 16 2.62 -1.25 6.90
N VAL A 17 2.38 -0.33 5.97
CA VAL A 17 1.19 -0.37 5.12
C VAL A 17 1.21 -1.62 4.24
N ILE A 18 2.33 -1.89 3.59
CA ILE A 18 2.48 -3.06 2.74
C ILE A 18 2.25 -4.34 3.55
N GLY A 19 2.84 -4.42 4.76
CA GLY A 19 2.66 -5.56 5.62
C GLY A 19 1.20 -5.79 6.00
N SER A 20 0.48 -4.71 6.30
CA SER A 20 -0.94 -4.80 6.61
C SER A 20 -1.73 -5.32 5.42
N MET A 21 -1.40 -4.85 4.22
CA MET A 21 -2.10 -5.28 3.01
C MET A 21 -1.87 -6.76 2.73
N LEU A 22 -0.70 -7.29 3.09
CA LEU A 22 -0.40 -8.70 2.87
C LEU A 22 -1.13 -9.62 3.84
N THR A 23 -1.54 -9.10 4.98
CA THR A 23 -2.17 -9.92 6.01
C THR A 23 -3.67 -9.69 6.16
N ASP A 24 -4.20 -8.62 5.57
CA ASP A 24 -5.59 -8.23 5.79
C ASP A 24 -6.17 -7.61 4.52
N SER A 25 -7.17 -8.27 3.96
CA SER A 25 -7.80 -7.76 2.73
C SER A 25 -8.55 -6.44 2.95
N ASP A 26 -9.02 -6.20 4.17
CA ASP A 26 -9.66 -4.92 4.48
C ASP A 26 -8.64 -3.78 4.39
N ALA A 27 -7.39 -4.06 4.75
CA ALA A 27 -6.32 -3.08 4.63
C ALA A 27 -6.04 -2.77 3.17
N VAL A 28 -6.16 -3.75 2.28
CA VAL A 28 -5.98 -3.52 0.85
C VAL A 28 -7.03 -2.53 0.35
N MET A 29 -8.28 -2.75 0.72
CA MET A 29 -9.35 -1.86 0.29
C MET A 29 -9.13 -0.44 0.80
N ALA A 30 -8.78 -0.29 2.07
CA ALA A 30 -8.52 1.03 2.64
C ALA A 30 -7.35 1.71 1.95
N ALA A 31 -6.29 0.97 1.67
CA ALA A 31 -5.12 1.53 1.02
C ALA A 31 -5.44 1.96 -0.42
N VAL A 32 -6.19 1.14 -1.15
CA VAL A 32 -6.55 1.47 -2.53
C VAL A 32 -7.37 2.76 -2.59
N GLU A 33 -8.22 2.99 -1.61
CA GLU A 33 -9.03 4.20 -1.57
C GLU A 33 -8.23 5.44 -1.25
N LYS A 34 -7.18 5.32 -0.45
CA LYS A 34 -6.48 6.48 0.10
C LYS A 34 -5.08 6.69 -0.47
N LEU A 35 -4.49 5.65 -1.02
CA LEU A 35 -3.11 5.70 -1.48
C LEU A 35 -3.02 5.37 -2.95
N ARG A 36 -1.95 5.83 -3.56
CA ARG A 36 -1.61 5.52 -4.93
C ARG A 36 -0.17 5.07 -4.95
N GLU A 37 0.26 4.49 -6.06
CA GLU A 37 1.64 4.07 -6.22
C GLU A 37 2.60 5.23 -5.98
N ASP A 38 2.20 6.45 -6.33
CA ASP A 38 3.02 7.64 -6.12
C ASP A 38 3.19 8.00 -4.64
N SER A 39 2.38 7.40 -3.77
CA SER A 39 2.49 7.64 -2.34
C SER A 39 3.72 6.98 -1.72
N PHE A 40 4.32 6.04 -2.43
CA PHE A 40 5.47 5.30 -1.90
C PHE A 40 6.77 5.88 -2.44
N TYR A 41 7.72 6.06 -1.54
CA TYR A 41 9.03 6.58 -1.89
C TYR A 41 9.91 5.50 -2.52
N ARG A 42 9.89 4.29 -1.95
CA ARG A 42 10.72 3.21 -2.45
C ARG A 42 10.07 2.53 -3.66
N GLU A 43 10.91 2.30 -4.67
CA GLU A 43 10.46 1.68 -5.90
C GLU A 43 9.91 0.27 -5.66
N ASP A 44 10.61 -0.50 -4.82
CA ASP A 44 10.16 -1.87 -4.54
C ASP A 44 8.83 -1.89 -3.80
N ASN A 45 8.62 -0.98 -2.85
CA ASN A 45 7.33 -0.88 -2.17
C ASN A 45 6.23 -0.48 -3.15
N LYS A 46 6.54 0.42 -4.07
CA LYS A 46 5.61 0.84 -5.11
C LYS A 46 5.19 -0.35 -5.97
N LEU A 47 6.15 -1.17 -6.38
CA LEU A 47 5.87 -2.34 -7.20
C LEU A 47 5.04 -3.37 -6.44
N ILE A 48 5.33 -3.56 -5.17
CA ILE A 48 4.56 -4.49 -4.35
C ILE A 48 3.12 -4.00 -4.21
N PHE A 49 2.95 -2.71 -3.99
CA PHE A 49 1.61 -2.12 -3.89
C PHE A 49 0.82 -2.38 -5.18
N GLU A 50 1.43 -2.12 -6.32
CA GLU A 50 0.77 -2.34 -7.60
C GLU A 50 0.39 -3.81 -7.79
N ALA A 51 1.28 -4.73 -7.42
CA ALA A 51 1.02 -6.15 -7.55
C ALA A 51 -0.16 -6.57 -6.67
N ILE A 52 -0.21 -6.07 -5.45
CA ILE A 52 -1.30 -6.40 -4.53
C ILE A 52 -2.64 -5.87 -5.07
N VAL A 53 -2.64 -4.65 -5.56
CA VAL A 53 -3.85 -4.04 -6.10
C VAL A 53 -4.35 -4.82 -7.32
N ASN A 54 -3.43 -5.23 -8.19
CA ASN A 54 -3.80 -6.01 -9.36
C ASN A 54 -4.40 -7.36 -8.97
N LEU A 55 -3.80 -8.04 -7.99
CA LEU A 55 -4.32 -9.31 -7.51
C LEU A 55 -5.70 -9.14 -6.88
N TYR A 56 -5.85 -8.09 -6.09
CA TYR A 56 -7.13 -7.80 -5.45
C TYR A 56 -8.22 -7.58 -6.48
N ASN A 57 -7.93 -6.80 -7.52
CA ASN A 57 -8.90 -6.50 -8.56
C ASN A 57 -9.25 -7.74 -9.39
N ARG A 58 -8.29 -8.61 -9.59
CA ARG A 58 -8.51 -9.83 -10.37
C ARG A 58 -9.36 -10.84 -9.61
N SER A 59 -9.32 -10.80 -8.30
CA SER A 59 -10.04 -11.75 -7.45
C SER A 59 -11.48 -11.34 -7.17
N SER A 60 -11.83 -10.14 -7.44
CA SER A 60 -13.15 -9.63 -7.11
C SER A 60 -14.18 -9.85 -8.20
#